data_a589bd3adfde07c3aef5f8fd61baf8cd
#
_entry.id   a589bd3adfde07c3aef5f8fd61baf8cd
#
_cell.length_a   1.000
_cell.length_b   1.000
_cell.length_c   1.000
_cell.angle_alpha   90.00
_cell.angle_beta   90.00
_cell.angle_gamma   90.00
#
_symmetry.space_group_name_H-M   'P 1'
#
loop_
_entity.id
_entity.type
_entity.pdbx_description
1 polymer ?
#
loop_
_entity_poly.entity_id
_entity_poly.type
_entity_poly.pdbx_seq_one_letter_code
_entity_poly.pdbx_strand_id
1 'polypeptide(L)' 'QMDNKILSTIIEKFGGGPVGLNTIATAVSEDAGTIEEVYEPFLIKEGFLKRTPRGREATEMAYAHLGFSRTDHGEQSLF' A
#
# COMPACT_ATOMS: atom_id res chain seq x y z
N GLN A 1 -12.11 6.91 -0.04
CA GLN A 1 -11.03 7.58 -0.78
C GLN A 1 -10.12 6.57 -1.44
N MET A 2 -9.77 6.82 -2.68
CA MET A 2 -8.93 5.89 -3.43
C MET A 2 -7.52 5.79 -2.81
N ASP A 3 -6.98 6.90 -2.31
CA ASP A 3 -5.67 6.87 -1.67
C ASP A 3 -5.63 5.85 -0.54
N ASN A 4 -6.61 5.93 0.34
CA ASN A 4 -6.66 5.02 1.48
C ASN A 4 -6.97 3.60 1.03
N LYS A 5 -7.78 3.45 -0.01
CA LYS A 5 -8.10 2.13 -0.54
C LYS A 5 -6.86 1.44 -1.09
N ILE A 6 -6.02 2.19 -1.81
CA ILE A 6 -4.79 1.64 -2.35
C ILE A 6 -3.88 1.18 -1.21
N LEU A 7 -3.66 2.04 -0.22
CA LEU A 7 -2.78 1.73 0.88
C LEU A 7 -3.31 0.57 1.72
N SER A 8 -4.60 0.60 2.05
CA SER A 8 -5.15 -0.46 2.88
C SER A 8 -5.14 -1.80 2.14
N THR A 9 -5.32 -1.77 0.82
CA THR A 9 -5.27 -3.00 0.04
C THR A 9 -3.87 -3.60 0.08
N ILE A 10 -2.84 -2.77 -0.08
CA ILE A 10 -1.46 -3.25 -0.01
C ILE A 10 -1.18 -3.85 1.36
N ILE A 11 -1.63 -3.18 2.41
CA ILE A 11 -1.37 -3.63 3.77
C ILE A 11 -2.15 -4.90 4.09
N GLU A 12 -3.45 -4.88 3.82
CA GLU A 12 -4.32 -5.96 4.29
C GLU A 12 -4.25 -7.19 3.41
N LYS A 13 -4.17 -7.00 2.09
CA LYS A 13 -4.22 -8.13 1.18
C LYS A 13 -2.86 -8.64 0.78
N PHE A 14 -1.85 -7.79 0.85
CA PHE A 14 -0.52 -8.15 0.38
C PHE A 14 0.56 -7.97 1.44
N GLY A 15 0.16 -7.83 2.69
CA GLY A 15 1.11 -7.79 3.80
C GLY A 15 2.04 -6.60 3.77
N GLY A 16 1.66 -5.52 3.12
CA GLY A 16 2.51 -4.33 3.00
C GLY A 16 3.33 -4.29 1.73
N GLY A 17 3.28 -5.34 0.94
CA GLY A 17 4.03 -5.45 -0.29
C GLY A 17 5.36 -6.17 -0.11
N PRO A 18 6.19 -6.24 -1.14
CA PRO A 18 6.01 -5.56 -2.42
C PRO A 18 4.93 -6.21 -3.28
N VAL A 19 4.20 -5.40 -4.01
CA VAL A 19 3.15 -5.88 -4.87
C VAL A 19 3.16 -5.06 -6.16
N GLY A 20 2.94 -5.71 -7.29
CA GLY A 20 3.00 -5.06 -8.58
C GLY A 20 1.85 -4.09 -8.81
N LEU A 21 2.11 -3.09 -9.64
CA LEU A 21 1.12 -2.07 -9.94
C LEU A 21 -0.15 -2.65 -10.52
N ASN A 22 -0.03 -3.58 -11.47
CA ASN A 22 -1.20 -4.16 -12.10
C ASN A 22 -2.04 -4.97 -11.13
N THR A 23 -1.38 -5.62 -10.17
CA THR A 23 -2.08 -6.38 -9.15
C THR A 23 -2.88 -5.45 -8.25
N ILE A 24 -2.27 -4.32 -7.87
CA ILE A 24 -2.98 -3.32 -7.07
C ILE A 24 -4.19 -2.80 -7.84
N ALA A 25 -3.97 -2.45 -9.11
CA ALA A 25 -5.03 -1.89 -9.95
C ALA A 25 -6.23 -2.83 -10.01
N THR A 26 -5.96 -4.11 -10.23
CA THR A 26 -7.03 -5.09 -10.27
C THR A 26 -7.76 -5.17 -8.94
N ALA A 27 -7.01 -5.16 -7.85
CA ALA A 27 -7.60 -5.31 -6.51
C ALA A 27 -8.47 -4.11 -6.13
N VAL A 28 -8.14 -2.91 -6.59
CA VAL A 28 -8.93 -1.72 -6.25
C VAL A 28 -9.85 -1.30 -7.39
N SER A 29 -9.89 -2.06 -8.47
CA SER A 29 -10.75 -1.81 -9.62
C SER A 29 -10.48 -0.43 -10.23
N GLU A 30 -9.21 -0.11 -10.41
CA GLU A 30 -8.80 1.14 -11.01
C GLU A 30 -7.79 0.88 -12.10
N ASP A 31 -7.69 1.80 -13.04
CA ASP A 31 -6.73 1.70 -14.13
C ASP A 31 -5.31 1.87 -13.60
N ALA A 32 -4.40 0.99 -14.04
CA ALA A 32 -3.01 1.04 -13.56
C ALA A 32 -2.34 2.36 -13.89
N GLY A 33 -2.60 2.88 -15.10
CA GLY A 33 -2.01 4.17 -15.49
C GLY A 33 -2.52 5.30 -14.61
N THR A 34 -3.79 5.27 -14.23
CA THR A 34 -4.35 6.28 -13.36
C THR A 34 -3.69 6.21 -11.98
N ILE A 35 -3.48 5.01 -11.46
CA ILE A 35 -2.81 4.86 -10.18
C ILE A 35 -1.42 5.45 -10.27
N GLU A 36 -0.69 5.12 -11.31
CA GLU A 36 0.70 5.55 -11.46
C GLU A 36 0.81 7.06 -11.64
N GLU A 37 -0.10 7.66 -12.39
CA GLU A 37 0.02 9.07 -12.75
C GLU A 37 -0.68 10.01 -11.80
N VAL A 38 -1.74 9.53 -11.14
CA VAL A 38 -2.55 10.40 -10.29
C VAL A 38 -2.31 10.13 -8.81
N TYR A 39 -2.36 8.88 -8.39
CA TYR A 39 -2.35 8.55 -6.97
C TYR A 39 -0.95 8.30 -6.42
N GLU A 40 -0.10 7.58 -7.14
CA GLU A 40 1.24 7.27 -6.64
C GLU A 40 2.08 8.50 -6.36
N PRO A 41 2.10 9.51 -7.25
CA PRO A 41 2.94 10.68 -6.95
C PRO A 41 2.60 11.33 -5.62
N PHE A 42 1.31 11.42 -5.31
CA PHE A 42 0.89 11.98 -4.03
C PHE A 42 1.30 11.07 -2.87
N LEU A 43 1.03 9.78 -3.01
CA LEU A 43 1.32 8.83 -1.93
C LEU A 43 2.81 8.74 -1.65
N ILE A 44 3.62 8.82 -2.69
CA ILE A 44 5.07 8.79 -2.52
C ILE A 44 5.55 10.09 -1.87
N LYS A 45 5.01 11.22 -2.32
CA LYS A 45 5.38 12.51 -1.76
C LYS A 45 5.07 12.57 -0.28
N GLU A 46 3.94 12.02 0.13
CA GLU A 46 3.53 12.03 1.52
C GLU A 46 4.28 10.98 2.35
N GLY A 47 5.06 10.14 1.72
CA GLY A 47 5.83 9.14 2.43
C GLY A 47 5.06 7.88 2.76
N PHE A 48 3.89 7.67 2.16
CA PHE A 48 3.06 6.51 2.46
C PHE A 48 3.39 5.31 1.59
N LEU A 49 3.99 5.53 0.44
CA LEU A 49 4.23 4.49 -0.54
C LEU A 49 5.65 4.61 -1.06
N LYS A 50 6.28 3.47 -1.35
CA LYS A 50 7.57 3.51 -2.01
C LYS A 50 7.62 2.49 -3.13
N ARG A 51 8.41 2.80 -4.15
CA ARG A 51 8.65 1.90 -5.27
C ARG A 51 9.93 1.13 -5.02
N THR A 52 9.88 -0.16 -5.26
CA THR A 52 11.07 -1.00 -5.16
C THR A 52 11.19 -1.80 -6.45
N PRO A 53 12.35 -2.41 -6.70
CA PRO A 53 12.49 -3.26 -7.89
C PRO A 53 11.48 -4.40 -7.92
N ARG A 54 10.89 -4.75 -6.79
CA ARG A 54 9.97 -5.87 -6.70
C ARG A 54 8.51 -5.44 -6.71
N GLY A 55 8.26 -4.14 -6.65
CA GLY A 55 6.90 -3.63 -6.66
C GLY A 55 6.71 -2.50 -5.68
N ARG A 56 5.46 -2.23 -5.33
CA ARG A 56 5.10 -1.13 -4.44
C ARG A 56 4.95 -1.65 -3.01
N GLU A 57 5.43 -0.85 -2.07
CA GLU A 57 5.33 -1.19 -0.65
C GLU A 57 4.73 -0.04 0.12
N ALA A 58 3.89 -0.38 1.11
CA ALA A 58 3.39 0.60 2.06
C ALA A 58 4.48 0.83 3.11
N THR A 59 4.63 2.09 3.52
CA THR A 59 5.65 2.45 4.52
C THR A 59 5.05 2.40 5.91
N GLU A 60 5.90 2.54 6.91
CA GLU A 60 5.42 2.62 8.29
C GLU A 60 4.50 3.80 8.49
N MET A 61 4.76 4.90 7.78
CA MET A 61 3.89 6.06 7.87
C MET A 61 2.48 5.74 7.37
N ALA A 62 2.38 4.87 6.36
CA ALA A 62 1.07 4.46 5.87
C ALA A 62 0.33 3.63 6.92
N TYR A 63 1.04 2.74 7.59
CA TYR A 63 0.45 1.95 8.65
C TYR A 63 -0.11 2.86 9.75
N ALA A 64 0.70 3.83 10.18
CA ALA A 64 0.28 4.76 11.22
C ALA A 64 -0.90 5.62 10.76
N HIS A 65 -0.85 6.07 9.53
CA HIS A 65 -1.89 6.93 8.97
C HIS A 65 -3.25 6.25 8.97
N LEU A 66 -3.27 4.95 8.67
CA LEU A 66 -4.51 4.21 8.56
C LEU A 66 -4.89 3.52 9.86
N GLY A 67 -4.08 3.67 10.90
CA GLY A 67 -4.39 3.05 12.17
C GLY A 67 -4.00 1.59 12.28
N PHE A 68 -3.22 1.09 11.33
CA PHE A 68 -2.68 -0.26 11.41
C PHE A 68 -1.38 -0.24 12.18
N SER A 69 -1.04 -1.38 12.77
CA SER A 69 0.21 -1.51 13.49
C SER A 69 0.95 -2.72 12.94
N ARG A 70 2.21 -2.51 12.55
CA ARG A 70 3.04 -3.61 12.10
C ARG A 70 3.32 -4.58 13.25
N THR A 71 3.34 -4.05 14.46
CA THR A 71 3.51 -4.87 15.64
C THR A 71 2.37 -5.86 15.80
N ASP A 72 1.16 -5.44 15.46
CA ASP A 72 0.01 -6.32 15.52
C ASP A 72 0.22 -7.56 14.67
N HIS A 73 0.78 -7.37 13.49
CA HIS A 73 1.09 -8.48 12.61
C HIS A 73 2.04 -9.46 13.28
N GLY A 74 3.12 -8.93 13.85
CA GLY A 74 4.12 -9.76 14.47
C GLY A 74 3.57 -10.45 15.70
N GLU A 75 2.80 -9.74 16.47
CA GLU A 75 2.23 -10.30 17.71
C GLU A 75 1.28 -11.43 17.42
N GLN A 76 0.51 -11.30 16.36
CA GLN A 76 -0.43 -12.36 16.00
C GLN A 76 0.29 -13.66 15.71
N SER A 77 1.46 -13.55 15.14
CA SER A 77 2.22 -14.75 14.80
C SER A 77 2.82 -15.41 16.04
N LEU A 78 2.89 -14.68 17.15
CA LEU A 78 3.47 -15.22 18.37
C LEU A 78 2.46 -16.00 19.20
N PHE A 79 1.22 -15.81 18.94
CA PHE A 79 0.16 -16.45 19.69
C PHE A 79 -0.72 -17.27 18.81
#